data_b1e774ad3923abde787fb20139a28af9
#
_entry.id   b1e774ad3923abde787fb20139a28af9
#
_cell.length_a   1.000
_cell.length_b   1.000
_cell.length_c   1.000
_cell.angle_alpha   90.00
_cell.angle_beta   90.00
_cell.angle_gamma   90.00
#
_symmetry.space_group_name_H-M   'P 1'
#
loop_
_entity.id
_entity.type
_entity.pdbx_description
1 polymer ?
#
loop_
_entity_poly.entity_id
_entity_poly.type
_entity_poly.pdbx_seq_one_letter_code
_entity_poly.pdbx_strand_id
1 'polypeptide(L)'
;MMKLKRWILLLILTVLVAGCTSPTVQSTQPGGTTATLPPPILRTTAAPDAIPAARAFLDAWETEDYPAMYGMLSLLSRDAISEETFTNRYRDIANTMNLVSLETETLSSLISSPTQAQVGYRATFTTALVGELTREMQMNLTLEDNTWKVAWEDGMIMPELRGGNRLYMDVKIPTRGNIYDRNGSAIVMEGEGVALGIVPGQIDPDREGRLLSELSSLTGFTTQYLQSLYEFAAPDWYIPVGDASAQAVRQRWDVLSTLSGLVMNFYDTRYYLNGGTAPHVTGYVQPIPAEALEEYQRQGYLGDEKVGMAGLEEWAEEDLGGRRAASLFVIDTSGQFLSRLAQVDAIPSASITTTIDKNLQVEVQKALADFRGAIVVVERDTGRVLAMASSPSFNPNLFDANNYNSAWMLGDMLNAAENRLFNRAAQTGYPLGSVFKIISMAARSPAKISMKRS
;
A
#
# COMPACT_ATOMS: atom_id res chain seq x y z
N MET A 1 -37.89 -4.05 -44.04
CA MET A 1 -38.18 -3.43 -45.34
C MET A 1 -36.86 -3.00 -45.93
N MET A 2 -36.54 -3.73 -46.99
CA MET A 2 -36.06 -3.36 -48.34
C MET A 2 -34.65 -2.77 -48.32
N LYS A 3 -33.71 -3.55 -48.81
CA LYS A 3 -33.32 -3.92 -50.18
C LYS A 3 -32.73 -2.76 -51.02
N LEU A 4 -31.54 -3.00 -51.46
CA LEU A 4 -31.07 -2.96 -52.87
C LEU A 4 -30.06 -1.83 -53.12
N LYS A 5 -28.93 -1.93 -53.86
CA LYS A 5 -28.36 -2.77 -54.91
C LYS A 5 -26.87 -2.39 -55.05
N ARG A 6 -25.98 -3.30 -55.17
CA ARG A 6 -25.11 -3.73 -56.27
C ARG A 6 -25.12 -2.85 -57.55
N TRP A 7 -23.89 -2.52 -58.07
CA TRP A 7 -23.41 -2.61 -59.50
C TRP A 7 -21.95 -2.10 -59.51
N ILE A 8 -20.92 -2.90 -59.67
CA ILE A 8 -20.17 -3.42 -60.84
C ILE A 8 -19.86 -2.34 -61.89
N LEU A 9 -18.55 -2.02 -62.05
CA LEU A 9 -17.99 -1.75 -63.37
C LEU A 9 -16.52 -2.18 -63.43
N LEU A 10 -16.31 -3.21 -64.25
CA LEU A 10 -15.05 -3.71 -64.82
C LEU A 10 -14.68 -2.80 -65.99
N LEU A 11 -13.41 -2.38 -66.11
CA LEU A 11 -12.89 -1.85 -67.38
C LEU A 11 -11.50 -2.39 -67.62
N ILE A 12 -11.43 -3.01 -68.82
CA ILE A 12 -10.42 -3.83 -69.39
C ILE A 12 -9.21 -3.00 -69.83
N LEU A 13 -8.01 -3.53 -69.54
CA LEU A 13 -6.71 -3.08 -70.00
C LEU A 13 -6.38 -3.66 -71.37
N THR A 14 -6.07 -2.85 -72.37
CA THR A 14 -5.46 -3.26 -73.62
C THR A 14 -4.00 -2.82 -73.71
N VAL A 15 -3.17 -3.81 -73.96
CA VAL A 15 -1.73 -3.74 -74.19
C VAL A 15 -1.45 -3.18 -75.57
N LEU A 16 -0.47 -2.27 -75.67
CA LEU A 16 0.18 -1.92 -76.97
C LEU A 16 1.70 -2.07 -76.76
N VAL A 17 2.23 -3.09 -77.42
CA VAL A 17 3.67 -3.30 -77.64
C VAL A 17 4.06 -2.58 -78.95
N ALA A 18 4.97 -1.60 -78.81
CA ALA A 18 5.65 -1.04 -79.96
C ALA A 18 7.15 -1.34 -79.89
N GLY A 19 7.61 -2.19 -80.73
CA GLY A 19 9.03 -2.45 -80.93
C GLY A 19 9.72 -1.31 -81.67
N CYS A 20 10.90 -0.94 -81.26
CA CYS A 20 11.82 -0.12 -81.99
C CYS A 20 13.10 -0.86 -82.22
N THR A 21 13.34 -1.17 -83.54
CA THR A 21 14.59 -1.70 -84.09
C THR A 21 15.64 -0.62 -84.13
N SER A 22 16.84 -0.90 -83.64
CA SER A 22 18.00 -0.04 -83.70
C SER A 22 18.80 -0.23 -84.97
N PRO A 23 19.32 0.79 -85.66
CA PRO A 23 20.25 0.62 -86.69
C PRO A 23 21.69 0.50 -86.14
N THR A 24 22.42 -0.49 -86.71
CA THR A 24 23.85 -0.71 -86.46
C THR A 24 24.66 0.31 -87.25
N VAL A 25 25.44 1.14 -86.53
CA VAL A 25 26.48 1.98 -87.15
C VAL A 25 27.83 1.39 -86.79
N GLN A 26 28.56 0.91 -87.77
CA GLN A 26 29.98 0.60 -87.69
C GLN A 26 30.77 1.89 -87.69
N SER A 27 31.58 2.12 -86.67
CA SER A 27 32.58 3.17 -86.63
C SER A 27 33.95 2.57 -86.33
N THR A 28 34.84 2.88 -87.16
CA THR A 28 36.24 2.55 -87.21
C THR A 28 37.00 3.22 -86.05
N GLN A 29 37.90 2.46 -85.39
CA GLN A 29 38.81 2.90 -84.37
C GLN A 29 39.94 3.82 -84.96
N PRO A 30 40.42 4.74 -84.10
CA PRO A 30 41.86 4.89 -83.91
C PRO A 30 42.23 4.77 -82.47
N GLY A 31 43.32 4.05 -82.23
CA GLY A 31 43.83 3.75 -80.88
C GLY A 31 44.24 5.00 -80.12
N GLY A 32 43.70 5.13 -78.92
CA GLY A 32 44.14 5.99 -77.85
C GLY A 32 44.08 5.22 -76.56
N THR A 33 45.18 5.02 -75.89
CA THR A 33 45.30 4.43 -74.54
C THR A 33 44.64 5.36 -73.51
N THR A 34 43.36 5.07 -73.23
CA THR A 34 42.63 5.72 -72.13
C THR A 34 43.09 5.06 -70.87
N ALA A 35 43.79 5.79 -69.98
CA ALA A 35 44.08 5.35 -68.63
C ALA A 35 42.77 5.19 -67.88
N THR A 36 42.34 3.93 -67.66
CA THR A 36 41.21 3.59 -66.82
C THR A 36 41.59 3.89 -65.38
N LEU A 37 41.02 4.94 -64.81
CA LEU A 37 41.09 5.17 -63.38
C LEU A 37 40.51 3.92 -62.65
N PRO A 38 41.18 3.39 -61.64
CA PRO A 38 40.63 2.29 -60.86
C PRO A 38 39.24 2.71 -60.32
N PRO A 39 38.25 1.79 -60.26
CA PRO A 39 36.97 2.09 -59.73
C PRO A 39 37.14 2.61 -58.30
N PRO A 40 36.36 3.64 -57.87
CA PRO A 40 36.42 4.14 -56.52
C PRO A 40 36.16 2.99 -55.55
N ILE A 41 37.14 2.67 -54.71
CA ILE A 41 36.93 1.74 -53.62
C ILE A 41 36.06 2.48 -52.61
N LEU A 42 34.73 2.30 -52.71
CA LEU A 42 33.79 2.66 -51.64
C LEU A 42 34.14 1.80 -50.43
N ARG A 43 34.97 2.28 -49.55
CA ARG A 43 35.05 1.75 -48.18
C ARG A 43 33.78 2.22 -47.47
N THR A 44 32.72 1.49 -47.60
CA THR A 44 31.60 1.59 -46.63
C THR A 44 32.12 1.02 -45.33
N THR A 45 32.54 1.87 -44.42
CA THR A 45 32.65 1.49 -43.01
C THR A 45 31.25 1.14 -42.59
N ALA A 46 30.96 -0.16 -42.43
CA ALA A 46 29.66 -0.58 -41.87
C ALA A 46 29.51 0.08 -40.48
N ALA A 47 28.38 0.73 -40.27
CA ALA A 47 28.07 1.26 -38.95
C ALA A 47 28.15 0.13 -37.89
N PRO A 48 28.66 0.36 -36.71
CA PRO A 48 28.70 -0.67 -35.68
C PRO A 48 27.27 -1.15 -35.29
N ASP A 49 27.18 -2.35 -34.73
CA ASP A 49 25.90 -2.87 -34.25
C ASP A 49 25.32 -1.96 -33.15
N ALA A 50 24.04 -1.62 -33.26
CA ALA A 50 23.35 -0.74 -32.32
C ALA A 50 22.76 -1.46 -31.10
N ILE A 51 22.60 -2.80 -31.18
CA ILE A 51 21.99 -3.62 -30.11
C ILE A 51 22.75 -3.47 -28.78
N PRO A 52 24.10 -3.53 -28.72
CA PRO A 52 24.80 -3.40 -27.44
C PRO A 52 24.56 -2.07 -26.73
N ALA A 53 24.48 -0.96 -27.47
CA ALA A 53 24.20 0.35 -26.90
C ALA A 53 22.76 0.47 -26.38
N ALA A 54 21.80 -0.03 -27.15
CA ALA A 54 20.41 -0.08 -26.70
C ALA A 54 20.23 -0.95 -25.48
N ARG A 55 20.85 -2.13 -25.44
CA ARG A 55 20.80 -3.04 -24.30
C ARG A 55 21.42 -2.42 -23.04
N ALA A 56 22.57 -1.78 -23.15
CA ALA A 56 23.19 -1.10 -22.01
C ALA A 56 22.28 -0.01 -21.41
N PHE A 57 21.54 0.70 -22.27
CA PHE A 57 20.56 1.69 -21.79
C PHE A 57 19.37 1.05 -21.08
N LEU A 58 18.85 -0.07 -21.61
CA LEU A 58 17.73 -0.81 -21.02
C LEU A 58 18.15 -1.51 -19.73
N ASP A 59 19.32 -2.13 -19.67
CA ASP A 59 19.86 -2.77 -18.46
C ASP A 59 20.06 -1.72 -17.31
N ALA A 60 20.51 -0.51 -17.66
CA ALA A 60 20.62 0.59 -16.72
C ALA A 60 19.24 1.07 -16.23
N TRP A 61 18.20 1.01 -17.09
CA TRP A 61 16.84 1.33 -16.71
C TRP A 61 16.24 0.27 -15.75
N GLU A 62 16.45 -1.01 -16.00
CA GLU A 62 16.00 -2.10 -15.12
C GLU A 62 16.61 -2.02 -13.72
N THR A 63 17.84 -1.48 -13.62
CA THR A 63 18.55 -1.28 -12.34
C THR A 63 18.39 0.13 -11.76
N GLU A 64 17.55 0.96 -12.35
CA GLU A 64 17.29 2.35 -11.95
C GLU A 64 18.54 3.24 -11.93
N ASP A 65 19.58 2.88 -12.71
CA ASP A 65 20.79 3.69 -12.85
C ASP A 65 20.55 4.84 -13.86
N TYR A 66 19.71 5.79 -13.48
CA TYR A 66 19.34 6.93 -14.32
C TYR A 66 20.52 7.83 -14.70
N PRO A 67 21.56 8.04 -13.84
CA PRO A 67 22.76 8.74 -14.23
C PRO A 67 23.51 8.04 -15.38
N ALA A 68 23.66 6.71 -15.33
CA ALA A 68 24.25 5.95 -16.43
C ALA A 68 23.45 6.09 -17.72
N MET A 69 22.10 5.99 -17.63
CA MET A 69 21.21 6.22 -18.78
C MET A 69 21.43 7.61 -19.39
N TYR A 70 21.49 8.65 -18.56
CA TYR A 70 21.71 10.02 -19.02
C TYR A 70 23.06 10.19 -19.74
N GLY A 71 24.11 9.54 -19.27
CA GLY A 71 25.42 9.49 -19.93
C GLY A 71 25.42 8.87 -21.32
N MET A 72 24.41 8.03 -21.64
CA MET A 72 24.24 7.37 -22.93
C MET A 72 23.41 8.21 -23.92
N LEU A 73 22.82 9.34 -23.49
CA LEU A 73 22.03 10.19 -24.36
C LEU A 73 22.88 10.91 -25.42
N SER A 74 22.26 11.21 -26.56
CA SER A 74 22.84 12.07 -27.58
C SER A 74 23.05 13.49 -27.08
N LEU A 75 23.98 14.22 -27.71
CA LEU A 75 24.24 15.63 -27.37
C LEU A 75 22.95 16.45 -27.46
N LEU A 76 22.16 16.26 -28.51
CA LEU A 76 20.89 16.97 -28.69
C LEU A 76 19.89 16.67 -27.57
N SER A 77 19.82 15.43 -27.09
CA SER A 77 18.94 15.08 -25.98
C SER A 77 19.43 15.70 -24.65
N ARG A 78 20.73 15.70 -24.40
CA ARG A 78 21.31 16.35 -23.19
C ARG A 78 21.19 17.87 -23.19
N ASP A 79 21.18 18.48 -24.36
CA ASP A 79 20.92 19.92 -24.47
C ASP A 79 19.44 20.26 -24.22
N ALA A 80 18.54 19.30 -24.51
CA ALA A 80 17.09 19.51 -24.34
C ALA A 80 16.58 19.23 -22.93
N ILE A 81 17.25 18.38 -22.16
CA ILE A 81 16.82 17.99 -20.79
C ILE A 81 18.02 17.89 -19.87
N SER A 82 17.91 18.43 -18.65
CA SER A 82 18.95 18.25 -17.63
C SER A 82 18.90 16.85 -17.03
N GLU A 83 20.05 16.38 -16.47
CA GLU A 83 20.14 15.09 -15.78
C GLU A 83 19.14 14.97 -14.63
N GLU A 84 18.96 16.05 -13.86
CA GLU A 84 17.99 16.10 -12.77
C GLU A 84 16.55 15.91 -13.28
N THR A 85 16.18 16.64 -14.35
CA THR A 85 14.81 16.53 -14.93
C THR A 85 14.57 15.16 -15.53
N PHE A 86 15.57 14.59 -16.22
CA PHE A 86 15.54 13.25 -16.78
C PHE A 86 15.34 12.19 -15.66
N THR A 87 16.17 12.23 -14.63
CA THR A 87 16.10 11.31 -13.49
C THR A 87 14.77 11.40 -12.77
N ASN A 88 14.32 12.61 -12.48
CA ASN A 88 13.03 12.82 -11.81
C ASN A 88 11.86 12.31 -12.68
N ARG A 89 11.94 12.48 -14.01
CA ARG A 89 10.91 11.98 -14.92
C ARG A 89 10.71 10.47 -14.82
N TYR A 90 11.79 9.69 -14.82
CA TYR A 90 11.73 8.23 -14.66
C TYR A 90 11.24 7.84 -13.26
N ARG A 91 11.77 8.48 -12.23
CA ARG A 91 11.40 8.22 -10.83
C ARG A 91 9.94 8.54 -10.55
N ASP A 92 9.43 9.67 -11.04
CA ASP A 92 8.03 10.08 -10.85
C ASP A 92 7.07 9.09 -11.51
N ILE A 93 7.43 8.57 -12.68
CA ILE A 93 6.63 7.56 -13.38
C ILE A 93 6.63 6.25 -12.60
N ALA A 94 7.81 5.76 -12.18
CA ALA A 94 7.95 4.55 -11.38
C ALA A 94 7.16 4.65 -10.06
N ASN A 95 7.30 5.76 -9.36
CA ASN A 95 6.55 6.02 -8.12
C ASN A 95 5.04 6.10 -8.35
N THR A 96 4.59 6.83 -9.39
CA THR A 96 3.16 6.98 -9.66
C THR A 96 2.48 5.66 -9.98
N MET A 97 3.15 4.76 -10.68
CA MET A 97 2.59 3.45 -11.00
C MET A 97 2.85 2.38 -9.93
N ASN A 98 3.50 2.72 -8.81
CA ASN A 98 3.95 1.79 -7.77
C ASN A 98 4.72 0.61 -8.40
N LEU A 99 5.78 0.93 -9.15
CA LEU A 99 6.58 -0.04 -9.87
C LEU A 99 7.31 -0.99 -8.90
N VAL A 100 7.16 -2.29 -9.10
CA VAL A 100 7.82 -3.34 -8.32
C VAL A 100 9.05 -3.87 -9.09
N SER A 101 8.89 -4.07 -10.40
CA SER A 101 9.97 -4.49 -11.27
C SER A 101 9.73 -4.04 -12.71
N LEU A 102 10.81 -3.88 -13.44
CA LEU A 102 10.84 -3.62 -14.87
C LEU A 102 11.66 -4.70 -15.55
N GLU A 103 11.10 -5.28 -16.60
CA GLU A 103 11.82 -6.21 -17.47
C GLU A 103 11.79 -5.69 -18.90
N THR A 104 12.91 -5.75 -19.61
CA THR A 104 13.02 -5.29 -20.99
C THR A 104 13.54 -6.39 -21.93
N GLU A 105 13.03 -6.40 -23.14
CA GLU A 105 13.43 -7.32 -24.20
C GLU A 105 13.69 -6.57 -25.50
N THR A 106 14.85 -6.76 -26.10
CA THR A 106 15.15 -6.22 -27.43
C THR A 106 14.49 -7.08 -28.50
N LEU A 107 13.64 -6.49 -29.34
CA LEU A 107 12.84 -7.20 -30.36
C LEU A 107 13.47 -7.13 -31.75
N SER A 108 14.01 -5.97 -32.14
CA SER A 108 14.52 -5.74 -33.48
C SER A 108 15.56 -4.63 -33.49
N SER A 109 16.39 -4.63 -34.53
CA SER A 109 17.34 -3.53 -34.79
C SER A 109 17.39 -3.23 -36.29
N LEU A 110 17.33 -1.96 -36.64
CA LEU A 110 17.41 -1.46 -38.02
C LEU A 110 18.38 -0.28 -38.08
N ILE A 111 19.47 -0.43 -38.83
CA ILE A 111 20.36 0.68 -39.16
C ILE A 111 19.76 1.35 -40.42
N SER A 112 19.15 2.52 -40.22
CA SER A 112 18.45 3.27 -41.29
C SER A 112 19.41 4.15 -42.11
N SER A 113 20.55 4.55 -41.53
CA SER A 113 21.62 5.29 -42.23
C SER A 113 22.97 5.04 -41.54
N PRO A 114 24.09 5.49 -42.08
CA PRO A 114 25.41 5.35 -41.42
C PRO A 114 25.49 5.97 -40.01
N THR A 115 24.59 6.89 -39.67
CA THR A 115 24.58 7.62 -38.41
C THR A 115 23.26 7.49 -37.61
N GLN A 116 22.32 6.66 -38.08
CA GLN A 116 21.01 6.50 -37.41
C GLN A 116 20.62 5.03 -37.35
N ALA A 117 20.14 4.61 -36.22
CA ALA A 117 19.59 3.29 -36.00
C ALA A 117 18.29 3.38 -35.16
N GLN A 118 17.47 2.34 -35.30
CA GLN A 118 16.26 2.17 -34.51
C GLN A 118 16.30 0.77 -33.88
N VAL A 119 15.99 0.70 -32.58
CA VAL A 119 15.87 -0.57 -31.86
C VAL A 119 14.48 -0.66 -31.28
N GLY A 120 13.72 -1.67 -31.72
CA GLY A 120 12.44 -2.03 -31.12
C GLY A 120 12.66 -2.83 -29.85
N TYR A 121 11.95 -2.51 -28.81
CA TYR A 121 12.02 -3.22 -27.54
C TYR A 121 10.65 -3.30 -26.88
N ARG A 122 10.51 -4.29 -25.99
CA ARG A 122 9.35 -4.47 -25.11
C ARG A 122 9.77 -4.14 -23.69
N ALA A 123 8.94 -3.39 -22.97
CA ALA A 123 9.07 -3.21 -21.55
C ALA A 123 7.83 -3.74 -20.84
N THR A 124 8.03 -4.56 -19.80
CA THR A 124 7.00 -5.10 -18.92
C THR A 124 7.17 -4.50 -17.54
N PHE A 125 6.20 -3.70 -17.15
CA PHE A 125 6.14 -3.02 -15.86
C PHE A 125 5.28 -3.85 -14.92
N THR A 126 5.85 -4.47 -13.90
CA THR A 126 5.10 -5.10 -12.81
C THR A 126 4.80 -4.07 -11.74
N THR A 127 3.54 -3.83 -11.45
CA THR A 127 3.10 -2.82 -10.48
C THR A 127 2.41 -3.46 -9.29
N ALA A 128 2.51 -2.84 -8.12
CA ALA A 128 1.88 -3.33 -6.90
C ALA A 128 0.33 -3.24 -6.92
N LEU A 129 -0.23 -2.28 -7.67
CA LEU A 129 -1.66 -1.98 -7.62
C LEU A 129 -2.45 -2.46 -8.84
N VAL A 130 -1.90 -2.32 -10.05
CA VAL A 130 -2.66 -2.58 -11.29
C VAL A 130 -2.12 -3.77 -12.10
N GLY A 131 -1.17 -4.52 -11.54
CA GLY A 131 -0.60 -5.70 -12.18
C GLY A 131 0.41 -5.36 -13.27
N GLU A 132 0.53 -6.21 -14.28
CA GLU A 132 1.51 -6.07 -15.36
C GLU A 132 1.00 -5.19 -16.51
N LEU A 133 1.86 -4.31 -16.98
CA LEU A 133 1.66 -3.45 -18.15
C LEU A 133 2.79 -3.69 -19.13
N THR A 134 2.48 -4.22 -20.29
CA THR A 134 3.48 -4.45 -21.34
C THR A 134 3.30 -3.43 -22.47
N ARG A 135 4.43 -2.84 -22.94
CA ARG A 135 4.46 -1.92 -24.09
C ARG A 135 5.59 -2.28 -25.03
N GLU A 136 5.31 -2.17 -26.30
CA GLU A 136 6.34 -2.24 -27.36
C GLU A 136 6.67 -0.82 -27.80
N MET A 137 7.95 -0.51 -27.82
CA MET A 137 8.49 0.82 -28.01
C MET A 137 9.66 0.80 -28.98
N GLN A 138 10.06 1.98 -29.41
CA GLN A 138 11.15 2.15 -30.35
C GLN A 138 12.16 3.17 -29.78
N MET A 139 13.42 2.77 -29.73
CA MET A 139 14.56 3.61 -29.34
C MET A 139 15.26 4.08 -30.61
N ASN A 140 15.37 5.39 -30.78
CA ASN A 140 16.17 5.98 -31.85
C ASN A 140 17.60 6.20 -31.33
N LEU A 141 18.59 5.84 -32.12
CA LEU A 141 20.00 6.02 -31.82
C LEU A 141 20.70 6.84 -32.90
N THR A 142 21.62 7.69 -32.49
CA THR A 142 22.48 8.50 -33.35
C THR A 142 23.92 8.11 -33.09
N LEU A 143 24.72 7.95 -34.17
CA LEU A 143 26.14 7.66 -34.06
C LEU A 143 26.94 8.94 -33.85
N GLU A 144 27.52 9.12 -32.67
CA GLU A 144 28.37 10.23 -32.27
C GLU A 144 29.76 9.67 -31.89
N ASP A 145 30.84 10.19 -32.48
CA ASP A 145 32.20 9.74 -32.22
C ASP A 145 32.38 8.21 -32.24
N ASN A 146 31.80 7.56 -33.25
CA ASN A 146 31.78 6.12 -33.44
C ASN A 146 31.09 5.32 -32.32
N THR A 147 30.26 5.97 -31.49
CA THR A 147 29.46 5.37 -30.41
C THR A 147 28.00 5.69 -30.63
N TRP A 148 27.13 4.67 -30.52
CA TRP A 148 25.69 4.87 -30.57
C TRP A 148 25.22 5.57 -29.28
N LYS A 149 24.46 6.66 -29.47
CA LYS A 149 23.86 7.47 -28.40
C LYS A 149 22.34 7.49 -28.57
N VAL A 150 21.62 7.51 -27.48
CA VAL A 150 20.16 7.47 -27.44
C VAL A 150 19.58 8.85 -27.74
N ALA A 151 18.78 8.96 -28.79
CA ALA A 151 17.97 10.15 -29.06
C ALA A 151 16.65 10.04 -28.27
N TRP A 152 16.71 10.53 -27.04
CA TRP A 152 15.66 10.32 -26.05
C TRP A 152 14.42 11.18 -26.27
N GLU A 153 13.25 10.59 -26.00
CA GLU A 153 11.94 11.26 -25.89
C GLU A 153 11.08 10.56 -24.81
N ASP A 154 10.07 11.24 -24.23
CA ASP A 154 9.15 10.68 -23.24
C ASP A 154 8.48 9.36 -23.70
N GLY A 155 8.22 9.23 -24.99
CA GLY A 155 7.61 8.03 -25.58
C GLY A 155 8.47 6.77 -25.47
N MET A 156 9.74 6.91 -25.09
CA MET A 156 10.61 5.78 -24.78
C MET A 156 10.38 5.17 -23.41
N ILE A 157 9.74 5.89 -22.48
CA ILE A 157 9.31 5.32 -21.20
C ILE A 157 7.99 4.58 -21.43
N MET A 158 7.06 5.23 -22.11
CA MET A 158 5.76 4.69 -22.49
C MET A 158 5.18 5.55 -23.62
N PRO A 159 4.64 4.96 -24.71
CA PRO A 159 4.16 5.74 -25.88
C PRO A 159 3.15 6.82 -25.54
N GLU A 160 2.33 6.57 -24.52
CA GLU A 160 1.28 7.46 -24.04
C GLU A 160 1.81 8.73 -23.35
N LEU A 161 3.09 8.75 -22.97
CA LEU A 161 3.73 9.88 -22.28
C LEU A 161 4.27 10.94 -23.23
N ARG A 162 4.20 10.72 -24.56
CA ARG A 162 4.64 11.71 -25.55
C ARG A 162 3.96 13.05 -25.35
N GLY A 163 4.74 14.11 -25.58
CA GLY A 163 4.23 15.48 -25.47
C GLY A 163 4.13 16.00 -24.04
N GLY A 164 4.83 15.37 -23.08
CA GLY A 164 4.85 15.79 -21.69
C GLY A 164 3.66 15.28 -20.87
N ASN A 165 2.91 14.33 -21.37
CA ASN A 165 1.84 13.68 -20.62
C ASN A 165 2.39 12.99 -19.37
N ARG A 166 1.54 12.81 -18.36
CA ARG A 166 1.91 12.24 -17.06
C ARG A 166 0.99 11.08 -16.71
N LEU A 167 1.47 10.21 -15.83
CA LEU A 167 0.63 9.22 -15.20
C LEU A 167 -0.10 9.82 -13.99
N TYR A 168 -1.30 9.30 -13.73
CA TYR A 168 -2.09 9.59 -12.54
C TYR A 168 -2.72 8.29 -12.04
N MET A 169 -2.48 7.97 -10.75
CA MET A 169 -3.07 6.80 -10.10
C MET A 169 -4.23 7.25 -9.21
N ASP A 170 -5.43 6.78 -9.49
CA ASP A 170 -6.62 6.92 -8.63
C ASP A 170 -6.78 5.65 -7.81
N VAL A 171 -6.67 5.78 -6.48
CA VAL A 171 -6.78 4.66 -5.55
C VAL A 171 -7.96 4.87 -4.62
N LYS A 172 -8.78 3.82 -4.46
CA LYS A 172 -9.90 3.81 -3.51
C LYS A 172 -9.68 2.72 -2.48
N ILE A 173 -9.52 3.13 -1.23
CA ILE A 173 -9.27 2.25 -0.09
C ILE A 173 -10.63 1.84 0.50
N PRO A 174 -10.92 0.53 0.65
CA PRO A 174 -12.11 0.08 1.34
C PRO A 174 -12.09 0.51 2.81
N THR A 175 -13.26 0.75 3.37
CA THR A 175 -13.39 0.93 4.83
C THR A 175 -13.03 -0.38 5.53
N ARG A 176 -12.20 -0.32 6.56
CA ARG A 176 -11.72 -1.50 7.28
C ARG A 176 -12.87 -2.29 7.92
N GLY A 177 -12.85 -3.63 7.83
CA GLY A 177 -13.86 -4.52 8.39
C GLY A 177 -13.90 -4.48 9.92
N ASN A 178 -15.06 -4.71 10.51
CA ASN A 178 -15.25 -4.72 11.95
C ASN A 178 -14.86 -6.06 12.57
N ILE A 179 -14.59 -6.06 13.88
CA ILE A 179 -14.40 -7.26 14.67
C ILE A 179 -15.57 -7.39 15.65
N TYR A 180 -16.30 -8.51 15.56
CA TYR A 180 -17.47 -8.81 16.35
C TYR A 180 -17.21 -9.90 17.38
N ASP A 181 -17.98 -9.87 18.47
CA ASP A 181 -18.10 -10.97 19.40
C ASP A 181 -18.93 -12.12 18.82
N ARG A 182 -19.03 -13.24 19.54
CA ARG A 182 -19.81 -14.43 19.13
C ARG A 182 -21.31 -14.15 18.92
N ASN A 183 -21.84 -13.07 19.45
CA ASN A 183 -23.25 -12.68 19.41
C ASN A 183 -23.52 -11.58 18.37
N GLY A 184 -22.51 -11.17 17.59
CA GLY A 184 -22.62 -10.11 16.60
C GLY A 184 -22.52 -8.70 17.17
N SER A 185 -22.10 -8.55 18.43
CA SER A 185 -21.83 -7.22 19.01
C SER A 185 -20.43 -6.76 18.62
N ALA A 186 -20.29 -5.53 18.17
CA ALA A 186 -18.97 -5.00 17.83
C ALA A 186 -18.03 -4.97 19.04
N ILE A 187 -16.78 -5.36 18.83
CA ILE A 187 -15.65 -5.18 19.75
C ILE A 187 -14.74 -4.08 19.21
N VAL A 188 -14.52 -4.07 17.89
CA VAL A 188 -13.76 -3.06 17.16
C VAL A 188 -14.54 -2.65 15.92
N MET A 189 -14.64 -1.34 15.66
CA MET A 189 -15.36 -0.81 14.52
C MET A 189 -14.79 0.55 14.08
N GLU A 190 -14.97 0.88 12.81
CA GLU A 190 -14.77 2.25 12.35
C GLU A 190 -15.87 3.14 12.94
N GLY A 191 -15.47 4.31 13.43
CA GLY A 191 -16.41 5.23 14.04
C GLY A 191 -15.73 6.46 14.63
N GLU A 192 -16.39 7.05 15.60
CA GLU A 192 -15.93 8.25 16.26
C GLU A 192 -15.73 7.97 17.75
N GLY A 193 -14.53 8.28 18.23
CA GLY A 193 -14.14 8.25 19.62
C GLY A 193 -14.21 9.64 20.26
N VAL A 194 -14.20 9.68 21.57
CA VAL A 194 -14.11 10.91 22.35
C VAL A 194 -13.03 10.74 23.42
N ALA A 195 -11.95 11.50 23.29
CA ALA A 195 -10.94 11.61 24.33
C ALA A 195 -11.48 12.51 25.46
N LEU A 196 -11.56 11.92 26.65
CA LEU A 196 -12.10 12.56 27.83
C LEU A 196 -10.97 13.08 28.71
N GLY A 197 -11.12 14.30 29.20
CA GLY A 197 -10.18 14.91 30.12
C GLY A 197 -10.86 15.80 31.12
N ILE A 198 -10.12 16.17 32.19
CA ILE A 198 -10.56 17.05 33.24
C ILE A 198 -9.59 18.25 33.34
N VAL A 199 -10.14 19.44 33.59
CA VAL A 199 -9.40 20.64 34.01
C VAL A 199 -9.82 20.95 35.47
N PRO A 200 -8.97 20.62 36.47
CA PRO A 200 -9.38 20.62 37.88
C PRO A 200 -9.93 21.97 38.38
N GLY A 201 -9.31 23.09 38.01
CA GLY A 201 -9.74 24.40 38.42
C GLY A 201 -11.08 24.89 37.85
N GLN A 202 -11.65 24.14 36.89
CA GLN A 202 -12.95 24.45 36.31
C GLN A 202 -14.07 23.55 36.86
N ILE A 203 -13.76 22.58 37.71
CA ILE A 203 -14.76 21.69 38.31
C ILE A 203 -15.62 22.48 39.28
N ASP A 204 -16.95 22.36 39.13
CA ASP A 204 -17.92 22.82 40.10
C ASP A 204 -17.91 21.83 41.28
N PRO A 205 -17.51 22.26 42.53
CA PRO A 205 -17.43 21.36 43.68
C PRO A 205 -18.77 20.68 44.02
N ASP A 206 -19.89 21.37 43.79
CA ASP A 206 -21.22 20.82 44.06
C ASP A 206 -21.63 19.74 43.05
N ARG A 207 -20.93 19.67 41.92
CA ARG A 207 -21.22 18.72 40.83
C ARG A 207 -20.09 17.72 40.59
N GLU A 208 -18.99 17.78 41.31
CA GLU A 208 -17.84 16.87 41.17
C GLU A 208 -18.25 15.38 41.26
N GLY A 209 -19.06 15.04 42.27
CA GLY A 209 -19.55 13.69 42.43
C GLY A 209 -20.37 13.19 41.23
N ARG A 210 -21.09 14.08 40.54
CA ARG A 210 -21.81 13.78 39.33
C ARG A 210 -20.85 13.58 38.14
N LEU A 211 -19.88 14.47 38.00
CA LEU A 211 -18.83 14.38 37.00
C LEU A 211 -18.10 13.02 37.07
N LEU A 212 -17.63 12.65 38.25
CA LEU A 212 -16.93 11.39 38.49
C LEU A 212 -17.82 10.17 38.20
N SER A 213 -19.11 10.23 38.54
CA SER A 213 -20.04 9.14 38.24
C SER A 213 -20.28 8.94 36.75
N GLU A 214 -20.46 10.03 35.98
CA GLU A 214 -20.62 9.97 34.52
C GLU A 214 -19.34 9.47 33.84
N LEU A 215 -18.17 9.99 34.26
CA LEU A 215 -16.88 9.52 33.74
C LEU A 215 -16.63 8.04 34.06
N SER A 216 -16.93 7.60 35.27
CA SER A 216 -16.85 6.19 35.69
C SER A 216 -17.71 5.30 34.79
N SER A 217 -18.91 5.75 34.48
CA SER A 217 -19.82 5.04 33.59
C SER A 217 -19.34 4.96 32.14
N LEU A 218 -18.64 5.99 31.65
CA LEU A 218 -18.10 6.06 30.28
C LEU A 218 -16.78 5.30 30.14
N THR A 219 -15.88 5.41 31.10
CA THR A 219 -14.53 4.86 31.01
C THR A 219 -14.38 3.48 31.66
N GLY A 220 -15.30 3.11 32.55
CA GLY A 220 -15.22 1.91 33.39
C GLY A 220 -14.25 2.02 34.58
N PHE A 221 -13.60 3.16 34.78
CA PHE A 221 -12.74 3.40 35.95
C PHE A 221 -13.57 3.73 37.21
N THR A 222 -13.04 3.42 38.36
CA THR A 222 -13.71 3.81 39.63
C THR A 222 -13.63 5.32 39.85
N THR A 223 -14.63 5.88 40.51
CA THR A 223 -14.63 7.32 40.86
C THR A 223 -13.41 7.70 41.70
N GLN A 224 -12.96 6.82 42.58
CA GLN A 224 -11.77 7.03 43.41
C GLN A 224 -10.48 7.09 42.54
N TYR A 225 -10.34 6.20 41.54
CA TYR A 225 -9.22 6.26 40.62
C TYR A 225 -9.24 7.56 39.81
N LEU A 226 -10.39 7.91 39.23
CA LEU A 226 -10.55 9.16 38.48
C LEU A 226 -10.19 10.39 39.31
N GLN A 227 -10.60 10.45 40.55
CA GLN A 227 -10.26 11.54 41.50
C GLN A 227 -8.76 11.61 41.75
N SER A 228 -8.09 10.46 41.97
CA SER A 228 -6.66 10.40 42.19
C SER A 228 -5.80 10.92 41.03
N LEU A 229 -6.33 10.95 39.79
CA LEU A 229 -5.60 11.45 38.62
C LEU A 229 -5.35 12.97 38.69
N TYR A 230 -6.22 13.73 39.34
CA TYR A 230 -6.12 15.18 39.39
C TYR A 230 -5.99 15.78 40.80
N GLU A 231 -6.01 14.97 41.86
CA GLU A 231 -5.92 15.43 43.26
C GLU A 231 -4.72 16.35 43.52
N PHE A 232 -3.58 16.10 42.85
CA PHE A 232 -2.34 16.88 43.01
C PHE A 232 -1.97 17.67 41.75
N ALA A 233 -2.88 17.78 40.76
CA ALA A 233 -2.62 18.47 39.51
C ALA A 233 -2.81 19.99 39.66
N ALA A 234 -2.11 20.76 38.83
CA ALA A 234 -2.34 22.20 38.78
C ALA A 234 -3.76 22.49 38.25
N PRO A 235 -4.40 23.58 38.74
CA PRO A 235 -5.81 23.86 38.41
C PRO A 235 -6.10 24.05 36.91
N ASP A 236 -5.10 24.46 36.12
CA ASP A 236 -5.20 24.75 34.70
C ASP A 236 -4.71 23.61 33.81
N TRP A 237 -4.25 22.51 34.39
CA TRP A 237 -3.77 21.37 33.60
C TRP A 237 -4.93 20.57 33.01
N TYR A 238 -4.71 20.10 31.76
CA TYR A 238 -5.56 19.06 31.17
C TYR A 238 -5.10 17.69 31.70
N ILE A 239 -5.99 16.97 32.34
CA ILE A 239 -5.73 15.64 32.88
C ILE A 239 -6.51 14.62 32.05
N PRO A 240 -5.85 13.76 31.25
CA PRO A 240 -6.51 12.72 30.51
C PRO A 240 -7.11 11.67 31.45
N VAL A 241 -8.40 11.35 31.24
CA VAL A 241 -9.12 10.38 32.08
C VAL A 241 -9.61 9.14 31.34
N GLY A 242 -9.37 9.06 30.05
CA GLY A 242 -9.74 7.91 29.22
C GLY A 242 -10.46 8.33 27.94
N ASP A 243 -11.12 7.38 27.33
CA ASP A 243 -11.89 7.59 26.10
C ASP A 243 -13.23 6.87 26.16
N ALA A 244 -14.18 7.33 25.36
CA ALA A 244 -15.49 6.73 25.18
C ALA A 244 -15.92 6.76 23.73
N SER A 245 -16.92 5.93 23.35
CA SER A 245 -17.52 6.07 22.02
C SER A 245 -18.35 7.35 21.93
N ALA A 246 -18.29 8.01 20.77
CA ALA A 246 -19.10 9.21 20.55
C ALA A 246 -20.61 8.93 20.73
N GLN A 247 -21.06 7.72 20.41
CA GLN A 247 -22.44 7.31 20.68
C GLN A 247 -22.79 7.35 22.16
N ALA A 248 -21.93 6.81 23.04
CA ALA A 248 -22.18 6.82 24.49
C ALA A 248 -22.18 8.24 25.06
N VAL A 249 -21.29 9.10 24.56
CA VAL A 249 -21.23 10.52 24.95
C VAL A 249 -22.49 11.26 24.48
N ARG A 250 -22.92 11.07 23.21
CA ARG A 250 -24.12 11.73 22.67
C ARG A 250 -25.39 11.30 23.39
N GLN A 251 -25.49 10.06 23.83
CA GLN A 251 -26.64 9.58 24.61
C GLN A 251 -26.76 10.27 25.99
N ARG A 252 -25.69 10.84 26.50
CA ARG A 252 -25.61 11.53 27.78
C ARG A 252 -25.33 13.02 27.64
N TRP A 253 -25.42 13.55 26.44
CA TRP A 253 -25.03 14.92 26.10
C TRP A 253 -25.69 15.96 27.00
N ASP A 254 -26.99 15.81 27.27
CA ASP A 254 -27.75 16.75 28.11
C ASP A 254 -27.19 16.88 29.53
N VAL A 255 -26.52 15.85 30.02
CA VAL A 255 -25.87 15.87 31.33
C VAL A 255 -24.41 16.33 31.19
N LEU A 256 -23.64 15.71 30.29
CA LEU A 256 -22.21 15.93 30.14
C LEU A 256 -21.89 17.38 29.76
N SER A 257 -22.69 17.98 28.88
CA SER A 257 -22.51 19.37 28.45
C SER A 257 -22.71 20.41 29.56
N THR A 258 -23.31 20.00 30.69
CA THR A 258 -23.53 20.88 31.85
C THR A 258 -22.46 20.74 32.96
N LEU A 259 -21.53 19.80 32.79
CA LEU A 259 -20.49 19.52 33.79
C LEU A 259 -19.25 20.35 33.44
N SER A 260 -18.99 21.38 34.21
CA SER A 260 -17.80 22.21 34.10
C SER A 260 -16.53 21.41 34.45
N GLY A 261 -15.41 21.77 33.84
CA GLY A 261 -14.16 21.05 33.99
C GLY A 261 -14.03 19.76 33.14
N LEU A 262 -15.12 19.28 32.52
CA LEU A 262 -15.06 18.17 31.57
C LEU A 262 -14.67 18.69 30.17
N VAL A 263 -13.68 18.04 29.57
CA VAL A 263 -13.23 18.28 28.20
C VAL A 263 -13.51 17.03 27.35
N MET A 264 -14.14 17.23 26.19
CA MET A 264 -14.55 16.16 25.28
C MET A 264 -14.00 16.46 23.89
N ASN A 265 -12.97 15.74 23.45
CA ASN A 265 -12.37 15.88 22.12
C ASN A 265 -12.82 14.73 21.23
N PHE A 266 -13.67 15.04 20.23
CA PHE A 266 -14.15 14.08 19.24
C PHE A 266 -13.12 13.85 18.15
N TYR A 267 -12.98 12.59 17.70
CA TYR A 267 -12.04 12.24 16.63
C TYR A 267 -12.51 10.98 15.87
N ASP A 268 -12.32 10.98 14.56
CA ASP A 268 -12.57 9.79 13.74
C ASP A 268 -11.47 8.76 13.96
N THR A 269 -11.85 7.52 14.18
CA THR A 269 -10.91 6.47 14.54
C THR A 269 -11.45 5.07 14.28
N ARG A 270 -10.54 4.10 14.21
CA ARG A 270 -10.86 2.70 14.49
C ARG A 270 -11.01 2.55 16.00
N TYR A 271 -12.26 2.45 16.44
CA TYR A 271 -12.59 2.49 17.86
C TYR A 271 -12.63 1.10 18.50
N TYR A 272 -11.85 0.90 19.55
CA TYR A 272 -11.82 -0.30 20.39
C TYR A 272 -12.69 -0.04 21.61
N LEU A 273 -13.81 -0.75 21.71
CA LEU A 273 -14.82 -0.49 22.74
C LEU A 273 -14.28 -0.66 24.16
N ASN A 274 -14.76 0.16 25.08
CA ASN A 274 -14.44 0.13 26.51
C ASN A 274 -12.92 0.25 26.81
N GLY A 275 -12.18 1.05 26.05
CA GLY A 275 -10.73 1.17 26.21
C GLY A 275 -9.97 -0.10 25.86
N GLY A 276 -10.57 -0.96 25.03
CA GLY A 276 -10.01 -2.24 24.58
C GLY A 276 -10.66 -3.46 25.24
N THR A 277 -11.76 -3.95 24.65
CA THR A 277 -12.29 -5.28 24.97
C THR A 277 -11.39 -6.33 24.32
N ALA A 278 -10.75 -7.19 25.12
CA ALA A 278 -9.77 -8.18 24.70
C ALA A 278 -8.58 -7.63 23.87
N PRO A 279 -7.87 -6.58 24.32
CA PRO A 279 -6.91 -5.88 23.46
C PRO A 279 -5.74 -6.75 23.01
N HIS A 280 -5.32 -7.74 23.80
CA HIS A 280 -4.29 -8.72 23.41
C HIS A 280 -4.77 -9.74 22.36
N VAL A 281 -6.10 -9.85 22.13
CA VAL A 281 -6.69 -10.66 21.08
C VAL A 281 -6.95 -9.81 19.84
N THR A 282 -7.61 -8.65 20.01
CA THR A 282 -7.91 -7.76 18.89
C THR A 282 -6.64 -7.12 18.31
N GLY A 283 -5.68 -6.76 19.15
CA GLY A 283 -4.53 -5.98 18.74
C GLY A 283 -4.86 -4.49 18.61
N TYR A 284 -4.14 -3.81 17.74
CA TYR A 284 -4.30 -2.39 17.44
C TYR A 284 -3.81 -2.08 16.02
N VAL A 285 -4.22 -0.93 15.50
CA VAL A 285 -3.70 -0.36 14.26
C VAL A 285 -2.86 0.88 14.55
N GLN A 286 -1.88 1.14 13.70
CA GLN A 286 -1.12 2.39 13.70
C GLN A 286 -0.67 2.75 12.28
N PRO A 287 -0.20 3.99 12.03
CA PRO A 287 0.45 4.35 10.76
C PRO A 287 1.59 3.38 10.44
N ILE A 288 1.79 3.12 9.16
CA ILE A 288 2.87 2.25 8.68
C ILE A 288 4.22 2.78 9.22
N PRO A 289 5.01 1.96 9.94
CA PRO A 289 6.33 2.37 10.42
C PRO A 289 7.26 2.71 9.26
N ALA A 290 8.10 3.73 9.43
CA ALA A 290 9.01 4.20 8.38
C ALA A 290 9.96 3.09 7.87
N GLU A 291 10.40 2.20 8.77
CA GLU A 291 11.23 1.04 8.47
C GLU A 291 10.53 -0.06 7.66
N ALA A 292 9.19 -0.12 7.70
CA ALA A 292 8.39 -1.09 6.98
C ALA A 292 7.73 -0.51 5.71
N LEU A 293 7.87 0.79 5.48
CA LEU A 293 7.17 1.53 4.42
C LEU A 293 7.40 0.91 3.03
N GLU A 294 8.63 0.57 2.69
CA GLU A 294 8.98 0.00 1.39
C GLU A 294 8.29 -1.36 1.16
N GLU A 295 8.23 -2.21 2.20
CA GLU A 295 7.55 -3.50 2.12
C GLU A 295 6.04 -3.34 1.90
N TYR A 296 5.40 -2.43 2.65
CA TYR A 296 3.98 -2.14 2.47
C TYR A 296 3.69 -1.49 1.10
N GLN A 297 4.58 -0.64 0.59
CA GLN A 297 4.44 -0.06 -0.75
C GLN A 297 4.50 -1.12 -1.85
N ARG A 298 5.36 -2.13 -1.72
CA ARG A 298 5.37 -3.29 -2.63
C ARG A 298 4.07 -4.10 -2.59
N GLN A 299 3.34 -4.04 -1.48
CA GLN A 299 2.01 -4.65 -1.32
C GLN A 299 0.88 -3.72 -1.76
N GLY A 300 1.20 -2.53 -2.27
CA GLY A 300 0.23 -1.58 -2.82
C GLY A 300 -0.32 -0.58 -1.80
N TYR A 301 0.30 -0.41 -0.63
CA TYR A 301 -0.04 0.65 0.31
C TYR A 301 0.57 1.98 -0.16
N LEU A 302 -0.12 3.10 0.12
CA LEU A 302 0.35 4.44 -0.24
C LEU A 302 1.33 5.02 0.78
N GLY A 303 1.27 4.54 2.02
CA GLY A 303 2.19 4.88 3.10
C GLY A 303 1.62 5.78 4.19
N ASP A 304 0.45 6.35 3.99
CA ASP A 304 -0.28 7.18 4.96
C ASP A 304 -1.41 6.42 5.68
N GLU A 305 -1.59 5.14 5.34
CA GLU A 305 -2.61 4.30 5.94
C GLU A 305 -2.19 3.76 7.31
N LYS A 306 -3.20 3.31 8.06
CA LYS A 306 -3.03 2.52 9.28
C LYS A 306 -3.13 1.04 8.96
N VAL A 307 -2.26 0.25 9.57
CA VAL A 307 -2.18 -1.21 9.41
C VAL A 307 -2.22 -1.90 10.77
N GLY A 308 -2.63 -3.15 10.79
CA GLY A 308 -2.64 -3.98 11.98
C GLY A 308 -1.22 -4.30 12.45
N MET A 309 -0.95 -4.10 13.74
CA MET A 309 0.39 -4.29 14.33
C MET A 309 0.44 -5.42 15.35
N ALA A 310 -0.69 -5.96 15.74
CA ALA A 310 -0.78 -7.06 16.69
C ALA A 310 -2.15 -7.75 16.62
N GLY A 311 -2.23 -8.98 17.11
CA GLY A 311 -3.47 -9.73 17.30
C GLY A 311 -4.24 -9.99 16.01
N LEU A 312 -5.58 -9.90 16.08
CA LEU A 312 -6.45 -10.08 14.92
C LEU A 312 -6.29 -8.98 13.87
N GLU A 313 -5.96 -7.77 14.29
CA GLU A 313 -5.72 -6.67 13.35
C GLU A 313 -4.55 -6.96 12.42
N GLU A 314 -3.45 -7.52 12.95
CA GLU A 314 -2.28 -7.93 12.16
C GLU A 314 -2.54 -9.23 11.41
N TRP A 315 -3.05 -10.25 12.09
CA TRP A 315 -3.23 -11.59 11.53
C TRP A 315 -4.20 -11.60 10.34
N ALA A 316 -5.22 -10.76 10.37
CA ALA A 316 -6.25 -10.69 9.35
C ALA A 316 -6.22 -9.35 8.57
N GLU A 317 -5.04 -8.76 8.40
CA GLU A 317 -4.87 -7.49 7.68
C GLU A 317 -5.50 -7.54 6.29
N GLU A 318 -5.27 -8.62 5.53
CA GLU A 318 -5.83 -8.79 4.18
C GLU A 318 -7.36 -8.83 4.17
N ASP A 319 -7.98 -9.52 5.13
CA ASP A 319 -9.43 -9.61 5.24
C ASP A 319 -10.04 -8.30 5.74
N LEU A 320 -9.49 -7.77 6.83
CA LEU A 320 -9.98 -6.54 7.47
C LEU A 320 -9.73 -5.30 6.61
N GLY A 321 -8.58 -5.21 5.95
CA GLY A 321 -8.22 -4.08 5.07
C GLY A 321 -8.91 -4.17 3.70
N GLY A 322 -9.23 -5.37 3.24
CA GLY A 322 -9.66 -5.61 1.88
C GLY A 322 -8.57 -5.29 0.86
N ARG A 323 -8.92 -5.28 -0.43
CA ARG A 323 -7.99 -4.88 -1.49
C ARG A 323 -8.47 -3.60 -2.15
N ARG A 324 -7.55 -2.66 -2.35
CA ARG A 324 -7.81 -1.35 -2.96
C ARG A 324 -8.25 -1.49 -4.40
N ALA A 325 -9.18 -0.65 -4.84
CA ALA A 325 -9.35 -0.37 -6.26
C ALA A 325 -8.26 0.58 -6.71
N ALA A 326 -7.74 0.35 -7.91
CA ALA A 326 -6.77 1.24 -8.51
C ALA A 326 -7.07 1.43 -9.99
N SER A 327 -6.90 2.65 -10.49
CA SER A 327 -7.01 2.97 -11.91
C SER A 327 -5.84 3.85 -12.32
N LEU A 328 -5.05 3.40 -13.27
CA LEU A 328 -3.93 4.15 -13.82
C LEU A 328 -4.37 4.87 -15.09
N PHE A 329 -4.22 6.19 -15.09
CA PHE A 329 -4.58 7.08 -16.18
C PHE A 329 -3.37 7.78 -16.76
N VAL A 330 -3.52 8.20 -18.02
CA VAL A 330 -2.68 9.22 -18.65
C VAL A 330 -3.43 10.53 -18.59
N ILE A 331 -2.76 11.57 -18.12
CA ILE A 331 -3.24 12.96 -18.12
C ILE A 331 -2.31 13.83 -18.94
N ASP A 332 -2.87 14.84 -19.60
CA ASP A 332 -2.09 15.85 -20.33
C ASP A 332 -1.42 16.86 -19.39
N THR A 333 -0.72 17.82 -19.97
CA THR A 333 -0.03 18.89 -19.24
C THR A 333 -0.99 19.85 -18.51
N SER A 334 -2.28 19.86 -18.89
CA SER A 334 -3.34 20.63 -18.23
C SER A 334 -4.05 19.87 -17.11
N GLY A 335 -3.75 18.55 -16.95
CA GLY A 335 -4.41 17.67 -15.99
C GLY A 335 -5.68 16.98 -16.51
N GLN A 336 -5.98 17.10 -17.82
CA GLN A 336 -7.12 16.42 -18.41
C GLN A 336 -6.83 14.93 -18.64
N PHE A 337 -7.79 14.08 -18.30
CA PHE A 337 -7.70 12.64 -18.56
C PHE A 337 -7.76 12.32 -20.07
N LEU A 338 -6.73 11.64 -20.57
CA LEU A 338 -6.63 11.23 -21.96
C LEU A 338 -7.06 9.76 -22.17
N SER A 339 -6.55 8.87 -21.34
CA SER A 339 -6.84 7.44 -21.44
C SER A 339 -6.62 6.74 -20.11
N ARG A 340 -7.27 5.59 -19.93
CA ARG A 340 -7.01 4.69 -18.82
C ARG A 340 -6.17 3.51 -19.31
N LEU A 341 -5.04 3.26 -18.66
CA LEU A 341 -4.09 2.20 -19.01
C LEU A 341 -4.43 0.87 -18.36
N ALA A 342 -4.88 0.90 -17.10
CA ALA A 342 -5.25 -0.26 -16.33
C ALA A 342 -6.28 0.07 -15.25
N GLN A 343 -7.00 -0.96 -14.78
CA GLN A 343 -7.92 -0.87 -13.66
C GLN A 343 -7.98 -2.20 -12.93
N VAL A 344 -8.02 -2.13 -11.60
CA VAL A 344 -8.31 -3.25 -10.69
C VAL A 344 -9.44 -2.83 -9.77
N ASP A 345 -10.44 -3.68 -9.63
CA ASP A 345 -11.58 -3.41 -8.75
C ASP A 345 -11.24 -3.74 -7.30
N ALA A 346 -11.87 -3.01 -6.36
CA ALA A 346 -11.72 -3.28 -4.94
C ALA A 346 -12.25 -4.67 -4.58
N ILE A 347 -11.56 -5.35 -3.64
CA ILE A 347 -12.19 -6.41 -2.87
C ILE A 347 -12.65 -5.78 -1.57
N PRO A 348 -13.96 -5.76 -1.29
CA PRO A 348 -14.47 -5.22 -0.04
C PRO A 348 -13.81 -5.89 1.16
N SER A 349 -13.61 -5.13 2.22
CA SER A 349 -13.15 -5.66 3.49
C SER A 349 -14.16 -6.66 4.07
N ALA A 350 -13.67 -7.69 4.74
CA ALA A 350 -14.47 -8.66 5.46
C ALA A 350 -14.42 -8.37 6.97
N SER A 351 -15.56 -8.44 7.63
CA SER A 351 -15.61 -8.37 9.08
C SER A 351 -15.39 -9.74 9.70
N ILE A 352 -14.75 -9.77 10.87
CA ILE A 352 -14.41 -11.01 11.59
C ILE A 352 -15.38 -11.19 12.75
N THR A 353 -15.94 -12.40 12.89
CA THR A 353 -16.68 -12.81 14.09
C THR A 353 -15.81 -13.74 14.91
N THR A 354 -15.55 -13.36 16.15
CA THR A 354 -14.75 -14.14 17.11
C THR A 354 -15.62 -15.11 17.92
N THR A 355 -14.99 -15.99 18.67
CA THR A 355 -15.67 -16.82 19.67
C THR A 355 -15.78 -16.12 21.04
N ILE A 356 -15.17 -14.96 21.19
CA ILE A 356 -15.21 -14.16 22.44
C ILE A 356 -16.66 -13.74 22.72
N ASP A 357 -17.08 -13.89 23.98
CA ASP A 357 -18.29 -13.26 24.50
C ASP A 357 -17.90 -11.92 25.14
N LYS A 358 -18.37 -10.82 24.53
CA LYS A 358 -17.98 -9.47 24.95
C LYS A 358 -18.28 -9.21 26.42
N ASN A 359 -19.45 -9.63 26.90
CA ASN A 359 -19.87 -9.38 28.28
C ASN A 359 -19.03 -10.16 29.26
N LEU A 360 -18.80 -11.46 28.99
CA LEU A 360 -17.93 -12.30 29.78
C LEU A 360 -16.49 -11.74 29.78
N GLN A 361 -15.99 -11.32 28.63
CA GLN A 361 -14.64 -10.74 28.50
C GLN A 361 -14.46 -9.51 29.39
N VAL A 362 -15.42 -8.58 29.41
CA VAL A 362 -15.37 -7.39 30.26
C VAL A 362 -15.34 -7.76 31.74
N GLU A 363 -16.16 -8.71 32.15
CA GLU A 363 -16.18 -9.18 33.56
C GLU A 363 -14.86 -9.89 33.94
N VAL A 364 -14.30 -10.69 33.04
CA VAL A 364 -13.00 -11.34 33.25
C VAL A 364 -11.86 -10.32 33.33
N GLN A 365 -11.88 -9.28 32.51
CA GLN A 365 -10.91 -8.17 32.55
C GLN A 365 -11.00 -7.42 33.90
N LYS A 366 -12.20 -7.11 34.37
CA LYS A 366 -12.43 -6.47 35.67
C LYS A 366 -11.92 -7.33 36.81
N ALA A 367 -12.22 -8.65 36.80
CA ALA A 367 -11.76 -9.58 37.84
C ALA A 367 -10.22 -9.72 37.88
N LEU A 368 -9.54 -9.44 36.76
CA LEU A 368 -8.08 -9.53 36.64
C LEU A 368 -7.37 -8.17 36.88
N ALA A 369 -8.08 -7.06 36.91
CA ALA A 369 -7.51 -5.70 36.84
C ALA A 369 -6.39 -5.42 37.85
N ASP A 370 -6.57 -5.87 39.08
CA ASP A 370 -5.62 -5.64 40.20
C ASP A 370 -4.52 -6.70 40.31
N PHE A 371 -4.51 -7.67 39.38
CA PHE A 371 -3.58 -8.79 39.39
C PHE A 371 -2.67 -8.78 38.18
N ARG A 372 -1.47 -9.29 38.32
CA ARG A 372 -0.59 -9.59 37.18
C ARG A 372 -0.74 -11.05 36.77
N GLY A 373 -1.31 -11.32 35.61
CA GLY A 373 -1.53 -12.67 35.16
C GLY A 373 -2.44 -12.76 33.93
N ALA A 374 -3.08 -13.91 33.77
CA ALA A 374 -3.99 -14.14 32.67
C ALA A 374 -5.18 -15.03 33.12
N ILE A 375 -6.33 -14.81 32.50
CA ILE A 375 -7.51 -15.68 32.60
C ILE A 375 -7.94 -16.05 31.18
N VAL A 376 -8.11 -17.35 30.94
CA VAL A 376 -8.65 -17.89 29.68
C VAL A 376 -9.87 -18.75 30.01
N VAL A 377 -11.01 -18.44 29.39
CA VAL A 377 -12.25 -19.20 29.54
C VAL A 377 -12.51 -19.98 28.24
N VAL A 378 -12.59 -21.30 28.34
CA VAL A 378 -12.74 -22.20 27.20
C VAL A 378 -14.04 -23.00 27.34
N GLU A 379 -14.81 -23.05 26.25
CA GLU A 379 -16.00 -23.90 26.18
C GLU A 379 -15.59 -25.38 26.14
N ARG A 380 -16.06 -26.16 27.11
CA ARG A 380 -15.62 -27.53 27.32
C ARG A 380 -15.82 -28.43 26.10
N ASP A 381 -16.96 -28.32 25.43
CA ASP A 381 -17.37 -29.29 24.41
C ASP A 381 -16.81 -28.97 23.02
N THR A 382 -16.47 -27.69 22.76
CA THR A 382 -16.02 -27.22 21.45
C THR A 382 -14.57 -26.74 21.42
N GLY A 383 -13.99 -26.44 22.59
CA GLY A 383 -12.67 -25.82 22.70
C GLY A 383 -12.64 -24.32 22.33
N ARG A 384 -13.80 -23.68 22.08
CA ARG A 384 -13.86 -22.27 21.75
C ARG A 384 -13.44 -21.41 22.92
N VAL A 385 -12.60 -20.40 22.64
CA VAL A 385 -12.20 -19.41 23.66
C VAL A 385 -13.31 -18.36 23.79
N LEU A 386 -13.92 -18.30 24.96
CA LEU A 386 -15.02 -17.39 25.26
C LEU A 386 -14.53 -16.06 25.86
N ALA A 387 -13.41 -16.09 26.57
CA ALA A 387 -12.71 -14.92 27.07
C ALA A 387 -11.22 -15.20 27.18
N MET A 388 -10.40 -14.19 26.92
CA MET A 388 -8.95 -14.21 27.09
C MET A 388 -8.49 -12.84 27.58
N ALA A 389 -8.09 -12.75 28.82
CA ALA A 389 -7.60 -11.54 29.44
C ALA A 389 -6.16 -11.69 29.89
N SER A 390 -5.36 -10.66 29.69
CA SER A 390 -3.99 -10.50 30.17
C SER A 390 -3.88 -9.18 30.93
N SER A 391 -3.24 -9.19 32.10
CA SER A 391 -3.07 -8.00 32.94
C SER A 391 -1.62 -7.88 33.41
N PRO A 392 -1.06 -6.68 33.48
CA PRO A 392 -1.65 -5.39 33.09
C PRO A 392 -2.00 -5.32 31.61
N SER A 393 -3.07 -4.61 31.30
CA SER A 393 -3.60 -4.45 29.94
C SER A 393 -3.24 -3.09 29.36
N PHE A 394 -3.63 -2.85 28.10
CA PHE A 394 -3.42 -1.59 27.40
C PHE A 394 -4.70 -1.14 26.71
N ASN A 395 -4.77 0.15 26.38
CA ASN A 395 -5.86 0.74 25.61
C ASN A 395 -5.41 0.93 24.14
N PRO A 396 -5.94 0.17 23.18
CA PRO A 396 -5.58 0.28 21.76
C PRO A 396 -5.90 1.63 21.15
N ASN A 397 -6.91 2.36 21.65
CA ASN A 397 -7.28 3.68 21.14
C ASN A 397 -6.17 4.72 21.29
N LEU A 398 -5.20 4.48 22.18
CA LEU A 398 -4.05 5.39 22.38
C LEU A 398 -3.01 5.32 21.25
N PHE A 399 -3.06 4.31 20.37
CA PHE A 399 -2.18 4.25 19.20
C PHE A 399 -2.64 5.17 18.07
N ASP A 400 -3.85 5.72 18.14
CA ASP A 400 -4.34 6.71 17.21
C ASP A 400 -3.85 8.11 17.58
N ALA A 401 -3.06 8.73 16.68
CA ALA A 401 -2.55 10.09 16.89
C ALA A 401 -3.66 11.16 16.96
N ASN A 402 -4.86 10.86 16.42
CA ASN A 402 -6.01 11.76 16.51
C ASN A 402 -6.66 11.72 17.92
N ASN A 403 -6.38 10.71 18.72
CA ASN A 403 -6.81 10.67 20.10
C ASN A 403 -6.00 11.68 20.92
N TYR A 404 -6.64 12.74 21.40
CA TYR A 404 -5.97 13.82 22.14
C TYR A 404 -5.21 13.30 23.36
N ASN A 405 -5.68 12.22 24.00
CA ASN A 405 -5.02 11.62 25.16
C ASN A 405 -3.74 10.85 24.82
N SER A 406 -3.51 10.49 23.54
CA SER A 406 -2.32 9.73 23.11
C SER A 406 -1.02 10.46 23.43
N ALA A 407 -0.98 11.76 23.24
CA ALA A 407 0.20 12.58 23.53
C ALA A 407 0.67 12.47 24.99
N TRP A 408 -0.24 12.14 25.91
CA TRP A 408 0.02 12.09 27.35
C TRP A 408 0.16 10.65 27.87
N MET A 409 -0.68 9.74 27.38
CA MET A 409 -0.84 8.40 27.97
C MET A 409 -0.08 7.30 27.23
N LEU A 410 0.19 7.45 25.93
CA LEU A 410 0.83 6.39 25.15
C LEU A 410 2.25 6.12 25.63
N GLY A 411 3.04 7.19 25.83
CA GLY A 411 4.42 7.06 26.32
C GLY A 411 4.51 6.36 27.66
N ASP A 412 3.64 6.74 28.59
CA ASP A 412 3.59 6.12 29.93
C ASP A 412 3.17 4.64 29.85
N MET A 413 2.20 4.34 28.99
CA MET A 413 1.74 2.96 28.77
C MET A 413 2.84 2.06 28.20
N LEU A 414 3.62 2.56 27.23
CA LEU A 414 4.69 1.80 26.56
C LEU A 414 5.94 1.65 27.45
N ASN A 415 6.28 2.67 28.24
CA ASN A 415 7.45 2.68 29.11
C ASN A 415 7.21 2.01 30.47
N ALA A 416 5.98 1.59 30.77
CA ALA A 416 5.67 0.90 31.99
C ALA A 416 6.49 -0.40 32.12
N ALA A 417 7.20 -0.57 33.23
CA ALA A 417 8.02 -1.77 33.54
C ALA A 417 7.23 -3.10 33.50
N GLU A 418 5.93 -3.00 33.48
CA GLU A 418 4.98 -4.11 33.50
C GLU A 418 4.81 -4.80 32.15
N ASN A 419 5.33 -4.24 31.06
CA ASN A 419 5.17 -4.74 29.68
C ASN A 419 3.69 -5.04 29.35
N ARG A 420 2.89 -3.98 29.17
CA ARG A 420 1.43 -4.05 29.01
C ARG A 420 1.01 -4.69 27.68
N LEU A 421 1.83 -4.60 26.64
CA LEU A 421 1.57 -5.24 25.34
C LEU A 421 1.78 -6.76 25.36
N PHE A 422 2.47 -7.27 26.36
CA PHE A 422 2.79 -8.69 26.46
C PHE A 422 1.55 -9.54 26.79
N ASN A 423 1.18 -10.47 25.90
CA ASN A 423 0.05 -11.36 26.11
C ASN A 423 0.41 -12.52 27.06
N ARG A 424 0.13 -12.34 28.32
CA ARG A 424 0.42 -13.36 29.36
C ARG A 424 -0.39 -14.62 29.23
N ALA A 425 -1.48 -14.61 28.45
CA ALA A 425 -2.26 -15.80 28.18
C ALA A 425 -1.65 -16.69 27.08
N ALA A 426 -0.87 -16.12 26.16
CA ALA A 426 -0.37 -16.84 24.98
C ALA A 426 1.16 -16.86 24.84
N GLN A 427 1.88 -15.85 25.38
CA GLN A 427 3.31 -15.65 25.12
C GLN A 427 4.22 -16.05 26.28
N THR A 428 3.69 -16.56 27.41
CA THR A 428 4.50 -16.97 28.55
C THR A 428 4.17 -18.38 29.01
N GLY A 429 5.17 -19.03 29.59
CA GLY A 429 5.01 -20.30 30.29
C GLY A 429 4.92 -20.10 31.80
N TYR A 430 3.89 -20.67 32.42
CA TYR A 430 3.76 -20.73 33.86
C TYR A 430 4.09 -22.13 34.37
N PRO A 431 4.68 -22.26 35.59
CA PRO A 431 4.83 -23.57 36.23
C PRO A 431 3.47 -24.27 36.36
N LEU A 432 3.38 -25.48 35.83
CA LEU A 432 2.11 -26.23 35.78
C LEU A 432 1.53 -26.54 37.16
N GLY A 433 2.38 -26.67 38.19
CA GLY A 433 1.94 -26.95 39.54
C GLY A 433 1.04 -28.20 39.63
N SER A 434 -0.05 -28.10 40.39
CA SER A 434 -1.02 -29.17 40.57
C SER A 434 -1.82 -29.55 39.32
N VAL A 435 -1.87 -28.71 38.27
CA VAL A 435 -2.52 -29.06 37.00
C VAL A 435 -1.81 -30.23 36.31
N PHE A 436 -0.50 -30.38 36.52
CA PHE A 436 0.28 -31.49 36.00
C PHE A 436 -0.16 -32.88 36.56
N LYS A 437 -0.89 -32.90 37.69
CA LYS A 437 -1.41 -34.13 38.26
C LYS A 437 -2.37 -34.87 37.33
N ILE A 438 -3.09 -34.18 36.47
CA ILE A 438 -3.97 -34.76 35.45
C ILE A 438 -3.15 -35.63 34.52
N ILE A 439 -2.00 -35.16 34.03
CA ILE A 439 -1.07 -35.89 33.18
C ILE A 439 -0.48 -37.09 33.93
N SER A 440 -0.04 -36.88 35.16
CA SER A 440 0.53 -37.91 36.01
C SER A 440 -0.49 -39.04 36.32
N MET A 441 -1.76 -38.66 36.52
CA MET A 441 -2.84 -39.64 36.72
C MET A 441 -3.15 -40.40 35.43
N ALA A 442 -3.23 -39.73 34.28
CA ALA A 442 -3.44 -40.36 32.97
C ALA A 442 -2.31 -41.35 32.65
N ALA A 443 -1.05 -41.00 32.94
CA ALA A 443 0.11 -41.88 32.74
C ALA A 443 0.11 -43.13 33.64
N ARG A 444 -0.52 -43.06 34.80
CA ARG A 444 -0.68 -44.18 35.73
C ARG A 444 -1.91 -45.03 35.47
N SER A 445 -2.85 -44.55 34.67
CA SER A 445 -4.08 -45.33 34.38
C SER A 445 -3.79 -46.36 33.31
N PRO A 446 -4.03 -47.68 33.60
CA PRO A 446 -3.83 -48.76 32.63
C PRO A 446 -4.94 -48.80 31.54
N ALA A 447 -5.81 -47.80 31.48
CA ALA A 447 -6.89 -47.71 30.51
C ALA A 447 -6.35 -47.50 29.10
N LYS A 448 -6.54 -48.49 28.24
CA LYS A 448 -6.35 -48.37 26.78
C LYS A 448 -7.25 -47.24 26.26
N ILE A 449 -6.65 -46.09 25.94
CA ILE A 449 -7.34 -45.05 25.17
C ILE A 449 -7.49 -45.61 23.74
N SER A 450 -8.64 -46.22 23.46
CA SER A 450 -9.04 -46.55 22.10
C SER A 450 -9.37 -45.27 21.38
N MET A 451 -8.44 -44.73 20.61
CA MET A 451 -8.76 -43.67 19.65
C MET A 451 -9.61 -44.29 18.53
N LYS A 452 -10.92 -44.14 18.61
CA LYS A 452 -11.77 -44.32 17.43
C LYS A 452 -11.45 -43.18 16.46
N ARG A 453 -10.75 -43.52 15.38
CA ARG A 453 -10.71 -42.65 14.19
C ARG A 453 -12.12 -42.65 13.60
N SER A 454 -12.76 -41.51 13.57
CA SER A 454 -13.93 -41.20 12.75
C SER A 454 -13.46 -40.35 11.54
#